data_5b03cc09faa7115352ac6873b031d93f
#
_entry.id   5b03cc09faa7115352ac6873b031d93f
#
_cell.length_a   1.000
_cell.length_b   1.000
_cell.length_c   1.000
_cell.angle_alpha   90.00
_cell.angle_beta   90.00
_cell.angle_gamma   90.00
#
_symmetry.space_group_name_H-M   'P 1'
#
loop_
_entity.id
_entity.type
_entity.pdbx_description
1 polymer ?
#
loop_
_entity_poly.entity_id
_entity_poly.type
_entity_poly.pdbx_seq_one_letter_code
_entity_poly.pdbx_strand_id
1 'polypeptide(L)'
;MTEQRIKSFPVSWEELHRTSKALAWRLLELGPFKGLIAVTRGGLVPAAIVARELEIRLIDTACIASYNGSERGALDILKPSDIASNGKGWLIVDDLVDTGETAKALRAMMPNAHFATVYAKPAGRPLVDTFVTEVSQDTWIFFPWDMEPKPSTPIIGQR
;
A
#
# COMPACT_ATOMS: atom_id res chain seq x y z
N MET A 1 -0.07 34.67 -5.43
CA MET A 1 -0.32 33.21 -5.44
C MET A 1 0.97 32.52 -5.00
N THR A 2 0.95 31.96 -3.82
CA THR A 2 2.04 31.10 -3.38
C THR A 2 1.82 29.74 -4.05
N GLU A 3 2.68 29.38 -5.01
CA GLU A 3 2.79 28.00 -5.45
C GLU A 3 3.05 27.13 -4.23
N GLN A 4 2.09 26.31 -3.86
CA GLN A 4 2.31 25.27 -2.86
C GLN A 4 3.37 24.33 -3.43
N ARG A 5 4.60 24.49 -2.99
CA ARG A 5 5.67 23.55 -3.28
C ARG A 5 5.26 22.20 -2.70
N ILE A 6 4.86 21.29 -3.56
CA ILE A 6 4.63 19.89 -3.18
C ILE A 6 5.97 19.37 -2.66
N LYS A 7 5.97 18.93 -1.41
CA LYS A 7 7.13 18.23 -0.84
C LYS A 7 7.27 16.89 -1.54
N SER A 8 8.44 16.58 -2.04
CA SER A 8 8.73 15.29 -2.67
C SER A 8 9.58 14.43 -1.75
N PHE A 9 9.29 13.15 -1.74
CA PHE A 9 10.00 12.15 -0.97
C PHE A 9 10.34 10.97 -1.91
N PRO A 10 11.52 10.99 -2.54
CA PRO A 10 11.95 9.90 -3.42
C PRO A 10 12.44 8.72 -2.59
N VAL A 11 12.04 7.52 -2.99
CA VAL A 11 12.40 6.25 -2.36
C VAL A 11 13.16 5.40 -3.36
N SER A 12 14.39 5.00 -3.04
CA SER A 12 15.17 4.08 -3.86
C SER A 12 14.71 2.63 -3.69
N TRP A 13 15.08 1.75 -4.61
CA TRP A 13 14.84 0.31 -4.48
C TRP A 13 15.45 -0.27 -3.20
N GLU A 14 16.65 0.16 -2.88
CA GLU A 14 17.34 -0.27 -1.66
C GLU A 14 16.61 0.18 -0.39
N GLU A 15 16.15 1.43 -0.36
CA GLU A 15 15.37 1.96 0.76
C GLU A 15 14.04 1.25 0.91
N LEU A 16 13.31 1.02 -0.19
CA LEU A 16 12.05 0.30 -0.16
C LEU A 16 12.23 -1.13 0.35
N HIS A 17 13.27 -1.82 -0.08
CA HIS A 17 13.59 -3.16 0.40
C HIS A 17 13.85 -3.17 1.90
N ARG A 18 14.70 -2.26 2.38
CA ARG A 18 15.02 -2.12 3.80
C ARG A 18 13.78 -1.80 4.64
N THR A 19 12.96 -0.86 4.21
CA THR A 19 11.77 -0.43 4.95
C THR A 19 10.69 -1.51 4.92
N SER A 20 10.55 -2.24 3.82
CA SER A 20 9.64 -3.40 3.74
C SER A 20 10.07 -4.53 4.67
N LYS A 21 11.37 -4.76 4.82
CA LYS A 21 11.89 -5.71 5.84
C LYS A 21 11.61 -5.22 7.26
N ALA A 22 11.74 -3.91 7.51
CA ALA A 22 11.36 -3.34 8.81
C ALA A 22 9.87 -3.55 9.11
N LEU A 23 9.01 -3.45 8.09
CA LEU A 23 7.59 -3.78 8.23
C LEU A 23 7.41 -5.27 8.62
N ALA A 24 8.11 -6.17 7.95
CA ALA A 24 8.06 -7.60 8.29
C ALA A 24 8.48 -7.87 9.75
N TRP A 25 9.53 -7.20 10.24
CA TRP A 25 9.93 -7.29 11.63
C TRP A 25 8.82 -6.87 12.60
N ARG A 26 8.10 -5.80 12.31
CA ARG A 26 6.97 -5.34 13.13
C ARG A 26 5.80 -6.31 13.12
N LEU A 27 5.64 -7.08 12.04
CA LEU A 27 4.55 -8.03 11.86
C LEU A 27 4.85 -9.42 12.43
N LEU A 28 6.11 -9.72 12.70
CA LEU A 28 6.57 -11.06 13.08
C LEU A 28 5.83 -11.62 14.29
N GLU A 29 5.66 -10.82 15.33
CA GLU A 29 5.01 -11.23 16.58
C GLU A 29 3.48 -11.26 16.49
N LEU A 30 2.91 -10.73 15.42
CA LEU A 30 1.46 -10.65 15.20
C LEU A 30 0.92 -11.84 14.39
N GLY A 31 1.83 -12.67 13.85
CA GLY A 31 1.49 -13.86 13.11
C GLY A 31 1.36 -15.11 13.99
N PRO A 32 1.28 -16.29 13.38
CA PRO A 32 1.35 -16.51 11.93
C PRO A 32 0.10 -16.05 11.19
N PHE A 33 0.29 -15.63 9.94
CA PHE A 33 -0.81 -15.28 9.04
C PHE A 33 -1.11 -16.45 8.09
N LYS A 34 -2.40 -16.66 7.80
CA LYS A 34 -2.85 -17.69 6.85
C LYS A 34 -2.44 -17.38 5.42
N GLY A 35 -2.44 -16.11 5.07
CA GLY A 35 -2.12 -15.61 3.77
C GLY A 35 -1.97 -14.09 3.77
N LEU A 36 -1.60 -13.55 2.61
CA LEU A 36 -1.36 -12.13 2.40
C LEU A 36 -2.16 -11.65 1.20
N ILE A 37 -2.78 -10.50 1.34
CA ILE A 37 -3.45 -9.78 0.26
C ILE A 37 -2.56 -8.60 -0.14
N ALA A 38 -2.07 -8.62 -1.36
CA ALA A 38 -1.36 -7.48 -1.93
C ALA A 38 -2.36 -6.53 -2.59
N VAL A 39 -2.34 -5.28 -2.17
CA VAL A 39 -3.17 -4.24 -2.80
C VAL A 39 -2.46 -3.75 -4.05
N THR A 40 -3.03 -4.03 -5.21
CA THR A 40 -2.40 -3.67 -6.47
C THR A 40 -2.67 -2.21 -6.85
N ARG A 41 -1.74 -1.56 -7.46
CA ARG A 41 -0.38 -2.02 -7.88
C ARG A 41 0.67 -1.80 -6.79
N GLY A 42 0.53 -0.73 -6.01
CA GLY A 42 1.57 -0.23 -5.09
C GLY A 42 2.04 -1.24 -4.05
N GLY A 43 1.16 -2.11 -3.59
CA GLY A 43 1.48 -3.14 -2.61
C GLY A 43 2.20 -4.37 -3.14
N LEU A 44 2.35 -4.52 -4.46
CA LEU A 44 2.90 -5.75 -5.05
C LEU A 44 4.35 -6.02 -4.62
N VAL A 45 5.21 -5.01 -4.70
CA VAL A 45 6.62 -5.19 -4.31
C VAL A 45 6.79 -5.30 -2.80
N PRO A 46 6.21 -4.42 -1.97
CA PRO A 46 6.24 -4.61 -0.52
C PRO A 46 5.69 -5.96 -0.07
N ALA A 47 4.59 -6.42 -0.66
CA ALA A 47 3.99 -7.71 -0.35
C ALA A 47 4.93 -8.88 -0.64
N ALA A 48 5.64 -8.85 -1.77
CA ALA A 48 6.62 -9.88 -2.12
C ALA A 48 7.75 -9.97 -1.07
N ILE A 49 8.23 -8.83 -0.62
CA ILE A 49 9.30 -8.77 0.40
C ILE A 49 8.79 -9.27 1.75
N VAL A 50 7.65 -8.77 2.20
CA VAL A 50 7.05 -9.16 3.49
C VAL A 50 6.70 -10.64 3.49
N ALA A 51 6.10 -11.15 2.43
CA ALA A 51 5.73 -12.55 2.31
C ALA A 51 6.95 -13.47 2.38
N ARG A 52 8.03 -13.09 1.72
CA ARG A 52 9.30 -13.84 1.79
C ARG A 52 9.85 -13.87 3.22
N GLU A 53 9.89 -12.73 3.89
CA GLU A 53 10.46 -12.62 5.24
C GLU A 53 9.62 -13.33 6.31
N LEU A 54 8.30 -13.39 6.12
CA LEU A 54 7.38 -14.08 7.03
C LEU A 54 7.03 -15.51 6.58
N GLU A 55 7.62 -15.97 5.49
CA GLU A 55 7.34 -17.29 4.88
C GLU A 55 5.85 -17.52 4.57
N ILE A 56 5.14 -16.47 4.18
CA ILE A 56 3.75 -16.57 3.73
C ILE A 56 3.74 -16.97 2.25
N ARG A 57 3.20 -18.14 1.94
CA ARG A 57 3.16 -18.66 0.57
C ARG A 57 1.84 -18.40 -0.15
N LEU A 58 0.74 -18.32 0.60
CA LEU A 58 -0.57 -18.04 0.02
C LEU A 58 -0.76 -16.54 -0.13
N ILE A 59 -0.72 -16.05 -1.35
CA ILE A 59 -0.85 -14.63 -1.68
C ILE A 59 -1.97 -14.48 -2.70
N ASP A 60 -2.92 -13.60 -2.40
CA ASP A 60 -3.92 -13.12 -3.35
C ASP A 60 -3.76 -11.61 -3.53
N THR A 61 -4.50 -11.04 -4.44
CA THR A 61 -4.50 -9.62 -4.71
C THR A 61 -5.89 -9.03 -4.54
N ALA A 62 -5.96 -7.78 -4.14
CA ALA A 62 -7.15 -6.96 -4.24
C ALA A 62 -6.82 -5.73 -5.11
N CYS A 63 -7.65 -5.46 -6.10
CA CYS A 63 -7.46 -4.33 -7.00
C CYS A 63 -8.56 -3.31 -6.76
N ILE A 64 -8.16 -2.13 -6.30
CA ILE A 64 -9.05 -1.00 -6.08
C ILE A 64 -8.51 0.17 -6.90
N ALA A 65 -9.35 0.73 -7.74
CA ALA A 65 -9.00 1.91 -8.53
C ALA A 65 -9.83 3.10 -8.08
N SER A 66 -9.19 4.26 -7.96
CA SER A 66 -9.89 5.51 -7.85
C SER A 66 -10.42 5.91 -9.23
N TYR A 67 -11.68 6.30 -9.29
CA TYR A 67 -12.28 6.76 -10.54
C TYR A 67 -11.66 8.10 -10.94
N ASN A 68 -10.99 8.16 -12.08
CA ASN A 68 -10.49 9.39 -12.68
C ASN A 68 -11.65 10.15 -13.35
N GLY A 69 -12.65 10.52 -12.57
CA GLY A 69 -13.79 11.24 -13.04
C GLY A 69 -14.27 12.23 -11.99
N SER A 70 -15.16 13.10 -12.36
CA SER A 70 -15.63 14.27 -11.67
C SER A 70 -16.26 14.08 -10.27
N GLU A 71 -16.32 12.90 -9.74
CA GLU A 71 -16.85 12.65 -8.40
C GLU A 71 -15.75 12.20 -7.45
N ARG A 72 -15.43 13.08 -6.49
CA ARG A 72 -14.53 12.76 -5.37
C ARG A 72 -15.14 11.65 -4.53
N GLY A 73 -14.41 10.55 -4.35
CA GLY A 73 -14.73 9.50 -3.40
C GLY A 73 -15.36 8.23 -4.00
N ALA A 74 -15.55 8.14 -5.31
CA ALA A 74 -15.94 6.88 -5.94
C ALA A 74 -14.73 5.99 -6.15
N LEU A 75 -14.67 4.89 -5.41
CA LEU A 75 -13.70 3.81 -5.61
C LEU A 75 -14.40 2.64 -6.30
N ASP A 76 -13.76 2.13 -7.35
CA ASP A 76 -14.16 0.90 -8.00
C ASP A 76 -13.32 -0.26 -7.47
N ILE A 77 -14.00 -1.27 -6.96
CA ILE A 77 -13.38 -2.55 -6.62
C ILE A 77 -13.34 -3.38 -7.89
N LEU A 78 -12.17 -3.39 -8.55
CA LEU A 78 -11.98 -4.12 -9.80
C LEU A 78 -11.82 -5.62 -9.56
N LYS A 79 -11.20 -6.01 -8.46
CA LYS A 79 -11.04 -7.41 -8.05
C LYS A 79 -10.97 -7.51 -6.52
N PRO A 80 -12.00 -8.06 -5.88
CA PRO A 80 -11.92 -8.40 -4.45
C PRO A 80 -11.08 -9.67 -4.26
N SER A 81 -10.71 -9.95 -3.00
CA SER A 81 -10.15 -11.24 -2.62
C SER A 81 -11.26 -12.12 -2.05
N ASP A 82 -11.57 -13.21 -2.74
CA ASP A 82 -12.62 -14.14 -2.30
C ASP A 82 -12.12 -15.17 -1.29
N ILE A 83 -10.83 -15.52 -1.36
CA ILE A 83 -10.25 -16.57 -0.51
C ILE A 83 -10.00 -16.11 0.93
N ALA A 84 -9.87 -14.83 1.16
CA ALA A 84 -9.63 -14.27 2.50
C ALA A 84 -10.90 -14.17 3.35
N SER A 85 -12.08 -14.32 2.76
CA SER A 85 -13.37 -14.19 3.45
C SER A 85 -13.46 -12.85 4.23
N ASN A 86 -13.72 -12.90 5.55
CA ASN A 86 -13.75 -11.70 6.40
C ASN A 86 -12.35 -11.17 6.78
N GLY A 87 -11.30 -11.84 6.33
CA GLY A 87 -9.91 -11.45 6.57
C GLY A 87 -9.29 -11.97 7.86
N LYS A 88 -10.01 -12.72 8.69
CA LYS A 88 -9.46 -13.23 9.94
C LYS A 88 -8.24 -14.12 9.69
N GLY A 89 -7.12 -13.74 10.31
CA GLY A 89 -5.84 -14.42 10.13
C GLY A 89 -5.09 -14.01 8.86
N TRP A 90 -5.60 -13.05 8.09
CA TRP A 90 -4.99 -12.55 6.87
C TRP A 90 -4.29 -11.21 7.09
N LEU A 91 -3.24 -10.98 6.33
CA LEU A 91 -2.48 -9.75 6.29
C LEU A 91 -2.77 -9.01 4.97
N ILE A 92 -3.13 -7.75 5.04
CA ILE A 92 -3.23 -6.86 3.88
C ILE A 92 -1.99 -5.98 3.84
N VAL A 93 -1.33 -5.90 2.70
CA VAL A 93 -0.14 -5.07 2.50
C VAL A 93 -0.33 -4.10 1.34
N ASP A 94 -0.09 -2.82 1.61
CA ASP A 94 -0.01 -1.76 0.61
C ASP A 94 1.28 -0.95 0.81
N ASP A 95 1.63 -0.14 -0.16
CA ASP A 95 2.81 0.74 -0.09
C ASP A 95 2.57 1.94 0.85
N LEU A 96 1.41 2.53 0.76
CA LEU A 96 1.07 3.80 1.40
C LEU A 96 -0.42 3.84 1.76
N VAL A 97 -0.74 4.36 2.94
CA VAL A 97 -2.07 4.89 3.22
C VAL A 97 -2.03 6.42 3.18
N ASP A 98 -2.77 7.01 2.25
CA ASP A 98 -2.83 8.46 2.04
C ASP A 98 -4.04 9.08 2.75
N THR A 99 -5.16 9.22 2.07
CA THR A 99 -6.42 9.71 2.66
C THR A 99 -7.16 8.62 3.43
N GLY A 100 -6.90 7.37 3.12
CA GLY A 100 -7.56 6.22 3.74
C GLY A 100 -8.77 5.68 2.98
N GLU A 101 -9.10 6.21 1.81
CA GLU A 101 -10.27 5.75 1.04
C GLU A 101 -10.15 4.28 0.62
N THR A 102 -8.98 3.87 0.11
CA THR A 102 -8.70 2.47 -0.21
C THR A 102 -8.77 1.59 1.03
N ALA A 103 -8.21 2.04 2.14
CA ALA A 103 -8.23 1.31 3.40
C ALA A 103 -9.66 1.11 3.93
N LYS A 104 -10.52 2.11 3.82
CA LYS A 104 -11.94 1.98 4.18
C LYS A 104 -12.64 0.91 3.37
N ALA A 105 -12.43 0.90 2.06
CA ALA A 105 -13.02 -0.10 1.17
C ALA A 105 -12.55 -1.52 1.51
N LEU A 106 -11.26 -1.70 1.78
CA LEU A 106 -10.69 -2.99 2.16
C LEU A 106 -11.17 -3.45 3.54
N ARG A 107 -11.28 -2.53 4.49
CA ARG A 107 -11.83 -2.81 5.82
C ARG A 107 -13.29 -3.25 5.77
N ALA A 108 -14.08 -2.69 4.86
CA ALA A 108 -15.47 -3.10 4.65
C ALA A 108 -15.56 -4.55 4.12
N MET A 109 -14.63 -4.95 3.24
CA MET A 109 -14.59 -6.30 2.69
C MET A 109 -13.98 -7.32 3.64
N MET A 110 -12.93 -6.94 4.35
CA MET A 110 -12.14 -7.83 5.22
C MET A 110 -11.93 -7.18 6.59
N PRO A 111 -13.00 -7.04 7.38
CA PRO A 111 -12.94 -6.26 8.64
C PRO A 111 -12.00 -6.85 9.69
N ASN A 112 -11.69 -8.14 9.60
CA ASN A 112 -10.86 -8.84 10.58
C ASN A 112 -9.41 -9.06 10.12
N ALA A 113 -9.03 -8.54 8.94
CA ALA A 113 -7.65 -8.60 8.48
C ALA A 113 -6.77 -7.59 9.20
N HIS A 114 -5.50 -7.94 9.36
CA HIS A 114 -4.49 -6.99 9.81
C HIS A 114 -3.98 -6.19 8.62
N PHE A 115 -4.08 -4.87 8.68
CA PHE A 115 -3.70 -3.99 7.57
C PHE A 115 -2.35 -3.33 7.86
N ALA A 116 -1.40 -3.52 6.96
CA ALA A 116 -0.05 -2.98 7.07
C ALA A 116 0.36 -2.19 5.82
N THR A 117 1.04 -1.07 6.02
CA THR A 117 1.62 -0.27 4.95
C THR A 117 3.07 0.08 5.27
N VAL A 118 3.86 0.32 4.24
CA VAL A 118 5.24 0.79 4.41
C VAL A 118 5.24 2.23 4.92
N TYR A 119 4.44 3.08 4.29
CA TYR A 119 4.29 4.49 4.63
C TYR A 119 2.86 4.80 5.05
N ALA A 120 2.70 5.82 5.90
CA ALA A 120 1.41 6.33 6.29
C ALA A 120 1.42 7.85 6.34
N LYS A 121 0.32 8.46 5.90
CA LYS A 121 0.04 9.88 6.09
C LYS A 121 -1.00 10.08 7.20
N PRO A 122 -1.03 11.24 7.86
CA PRO A 122 -1.88 11.46 9.05
C PRO A 122 -3.36 11.15 8.84
N ALA A 123 -3.93 11.48 7.68
CA ALA A 123 -5.35 11.22 7.39
C ALA A 123 -5.69 9.74 7.28
N GLY A 124 -4.79 8.92 6.74
CA GLY A 124 -5.00 7.49 6.55
C GLY A 124 -4.52 6.62 7.70
N ARG A 125 -3.59 7.13 8.51
CA ARG A 125 -2.97 6.40 9.62
C ARG A 125 -3.95 5.67 10.55
N PRO A 126 -5.09 6.25 10.95
CA PRO A 126 -6.04 5.57 11.84
C PRO A 126 -6.67 4.30 11.23
N LEU A 127 -6.58 4.12 9.92
CA LEU A 127 -7.21 3.01 9.20
C LEU A 127 -6.29 1.81 8.99
N VAL A 128 -5.00 1.93 9.32
CA VAL A 128 -4.04 0.83 9.26
C VAL A 128 -3.58 0.44 10.66
N ASP A 129 -3.20 -0.82 10.81
CA ASP A 129 -2.79 -1.38 12.11
C ASP A 129 -1.28 -1.23 12.34
N THR A 130 -0.50 -1.37 11.27
CA THR A 130 0.96 -1.31 11.33
C THR A 130 1.52 -0.56 10.13
N PHE A 131 2.46 0.32 10.37
CA PHE A 131 3.25 1.01 9.34
C PHE A 131 4.67 1.26 9.83
N VAL A 132 5.56 1.68 8.94
CA VAL A 132 6.96 1.95 9.32
C VAL A 132 7.24 3.43 9.42
N THR A 133 6.99 4.18 8.36
CA THR A 133 7.40 5.59 8.26
C THR A 133 6.19 6.48 8.01
N GLU A 134 6.02 7.49 8.86
CA GLU A 134 5.02 8.53 8.65
C GLU A 134 5.61 9.67 7.85
N VAL A 135 4.88 10.15 6.87
CA VAL A 135 5.18 11.35 6.09
C VAL A 135 4.04 12.34 6.17
N SER A 136 4.31 13.62 5.96
CA SER A 136 3.28 14.65 6.04
C SER A 136 2.24 14.49 4.93
N GLN A 137 1.01 14.98 5.17
CA GLN A 137 -0.10 14.85 4.23
C GLN A 137 0.18 15.50 2.88
N ASP A 138 0.96 16.59 2.88
CA ASP A 138 1.33 17.36 1.68
C ASP A 138 2.58 16.81 0.97
N THR A 139 3.10 15.67 1.39
CA THR A 139 4.24 15.01 0.78
C THR A 139 3.80 14.08 -0.33
N TRP A 140 4.47 14.17 -1.50
CA TRP A 140 4.32 13.20 -2.57
C TRP A 140 5.47 12.20 -2.53
N ILE A 141 5.16 10.93 -2.37
CA ILE A 141 6.15 9.86 -2.38
C ILE A 141 6.36 9.39 -3.83
N PHE A 142 7.61 9.45 -4.28
CA PHE A 142 8.02 8.82 -5.53
C PHE A 142 8.63 7.46 -5.21
N PHE A 143 7.90 6.41 -5.49
CA PHE A 143 8.39 5.05 -5.31
C PHE A 143 9.39 4.68 -6.42
N PRO A 144 10.22 3.63 -6.23
CA PRO A 144 11.23 3.27 -7.23
C PRO A 144 10.66 2.97 -8.60
N TRP A 145 9.45 2.42 -8.69
CA TRP A 145 8.77 2.16 -9.97
C TRP A 145 8.22 3.41 -10.65
N ASP A 146 8.19 4.55 -9.97
CA ASP A 146 7.79 5.84 -10.53
C ASP A 146 8.96 6.61 -11.15
N MET A 147 10.18 6.12 -10.97
CA MET A 147 11.39 6.85 -11.29
C MET A 147 12.37 6.00 -12.10
N GLU A 148 13.10 6.71 -12.96
CA GLU A 148 14.43 6.35 -13.45
C GLU A 148 15.43 7.30 -12.79
N PRO A 149 16.31 8.06 -13.42
CA PRO A 149 17.05 9.12 -12.70
C PRO A 149 16.14 10.23 -12.15
N LYS A 150 14.95 10.34 -12.70
CA LYS A 150 13.89 11.30 -12.34
C LYS A 150 12.51 10.66 -12.59
N PRO A 151 11.41 11.24 -12.10
CA PRO A 151 10.07 10.77 -12.42
C PRO A 151 9.89 10.61 -13.94
N SER A 152 9.40 9.45 -14.34
CA SER A 152 9.25 9.09 -15.76
C SER A 152 7.81 8.76 -16.12
N THR A 153 7.45 9.08 -17.36
CA THR A 153 6.15 8.71 -17.91
C THR A 153 6.16 7.23 -18.31
N PRO A 154 5.09 6.49 -18.06
CA PRO A 154 4.98 5.12 -18.54
C PRO A 154 5.19 5.01 -20.04
N ILE A 155 5.81 3.92 -20.48
CA ILE A 155 6.19 3.69 -21.90
C ILE A 155 5.00 3.85 -22.83
N ILE A 156 3.82 3.35 -22.44
CA ILE A 156 2.61 3.48 -23.27
C ILE A 156 2.20 4.92 -23.51
N GLY A 157 2.50 5.83 -22.61
CA GLY A 157 2.24 7.28 -22.76
C GLY A 157 3.28 8.01 -23.60
N GLN A 158 4.32 7.33 -24.08
CA GLN A 158 5.39 7.90 -24.91
C GLN A 158 5.19 7.69 -26.41
N ARG A 159 4.09 7.07 -26.83
CA ARG A 159 3.73 6.78 -28.23
C ARG A 159 3.03 7.97 -28.87
#